data_0154cbea7f8fd8ae9a8514f7bae791c7
#
_entry.id   0154cbea7f8fd8ae9a8514f7bae791c7
#
_cell.length_a   1.000
_cell.length_b   1.000
_cell.length_c   1.000
_cell.angle_alpha   90.00
_cell.angle_beta   90.00
_cell.angle_gamma   90.00
#
_symmetry.space_group_name_H-M   'P 1'
#
loop_
_entity.id
_entity.type
_entity.pdbx_description
1 polymer ?
#
loop_
_entity_poly.entity_id
_entity_poly.type
_entity_poly.pdbx_seq_one_letter_code
_entity_poly.pdbx_strand_id
1 'polypeptide(L)'
;MEETRQQKYARLHPERRMISKWRYRGLKLREGETYEMIYDKVYSATNCELCNLSFKNNTPEMDHDHNTNYFRKVLCRSCNAAYLRGPKKAYSNNKSGHRHIGYRETRGYYTVGKRVNGKVLGSREFRNKIDAICYKYILLLKIKSKYYY
;
A
#
# COMPACT_ATOMS: atom_id res chain seq x y z
N MET A 1 -35.17 12.13 -12.32
CA MET A 1 -34.96 12.94 -11.08
C MET A 1 -34.05 14.09 -11.44
N GLU A 2 -34.47 15.32 -11.19
CA GLU A 2 -33.67 16.50 -11.46
C GLU A 2 -32.52 16.63 -10.47
N GLU A 3 -31.36 17.05 -10.98
CA GLU A 3 -30.14 17.27 -10.17
C GLU A 3 -30.37 18.46 -9.22
N THR A 4 -30.15 18.27 -7.91
CA THR A 4 -30.26 19.35 -6.94
C THR A 4 -29.17 20.42 -7.15
N ARG A 5 -29.39 21.65 -6.70
CA ARG A 5 -28.39 22.73 -6.74
C ARG A 5 -27.07 22.34 -6.07
N GLN A 6 -27.12 21.59 -4.98
CA GLN A 6 -25.93 21.11 -4.27
C GLN A 6 -25.18 20.04 -5.06
N GLN A 7 -25.88 19.11 -5.72
CA GLN A 7 -25.26 18.10 -6.58
C GLN A 7 -24.58 18.75 -7.79
N LYS A 8 -25.25 19.72 -8.42
CA LYS A 8 -24.69 20.51 -9.54
C LYS A 8 -23.42 21.26 -9.11
N TYR A 9 -23.45 21.93 -7.93
CA TYR A 9 -22.29 22.64 -7.40
C TYR A 9 -21.11 21.69 -7.12
N ALA A 10 -21.38 20.55 -6.48
CA ALA A 10 -20.34 19.55 -6.18
C ALA A 10 -19.73 18.93 -7.45
N ARG A 11 -20.50 18.80 -8.51
CA ARG A 11 -20.01 18.31 -9.83
C ARG A 11 -19.14 19.34 -10.53
N LEU A 12 -19.50 20.62 -10.43
CA LEU A 12 -18.75 21.73 -11.05
C LEU A 12 -17.46 22.08 -10.28
N HIS A 13 -17.36 21.75 -8.99
CA HIS A 13 -16.26 22.11 -8.11
C HIS A 13 -15.70 20.88 -7.36
N PRO A 14 -15.21 19.84 -8.06
CA PRO A 14 -14.68 18.63 -7.44
C PRO A 14 -13.46 18.92 -6.56
N GLU A 15 -12.66 19.94 -6.91
CA GLU A 15 -11.50 20.41 -6.16
C GLU A 15 -11.88 20.83 -4.73
N ARG A 16 -12.94 21.59 -4.56
CA ARG A 16 -13.39 22.10 -3.25
C ARG A 16 -13.77 20.98 -2.31
N ARG A 17 -14.43 19.94 -2.84
CA ARG A 17 -14.81 18.77 -2.07
C ARG A 17 -13.59 18.00 -1.56
N MET A 18 -12.59 17.82 -2.42
CA MET A 18 -11.36 17.09 -2.04
C MET A 18 -10.52 17.90 -1.06
N ILE A 19 -10.34 19.20 -1.30
CA ILE A 19 -9.62 20.11 -0.40
C ILE A 19 -10.27 20.15 0.98
N SER A 20 -11.61 20.29 1.05
CA SER A 20 -12.35 20.25 2.31
C SER A 20 -12.11 18.94 3.08
N LYS A 21 -12.10 17.80 2.37
CA LYS A 21 -11.81 16.49 2.96
C LYS A 21 -10.39 16.40 3.51
N TRP A 22 -9.41 16.96 2.81
CA TRP A 22 -8.01 16.96 3.26
C TRP A 22 -7.81 17.87 4.48
N ARG A 23 -8.41 19.06 4.49
CA ARG A 23 -8.43 19.95 5.65
C ARG A 23 -9.04 19.27 6.89
N TYR A 24 -10.20 18.65 6.71
CA TYR A 24 -10.88 17.91 7.79
C TYR A 24 -10.02 16.75 8.34
N ARG A 25 -9.24 16.10 7.49
CA ARG A 25 -8.29 15.03 7.88
C ARG A 25 -6.99 15.58 8.47
N GLY A 26 -6.85 16.86 8.59
CA GLY A 26 -5.69 17.49 9.23
C GLY A 26 -4.45 17.61 8.36
N LEU A 27 -4.59 17.54 7.01
CA LEU A 27 -3.45 17.79 6.12
C LEU A 27 -2.88 19.18 6.37
N LYS A 28 -1.57 19.25 6.62
CA LYS A 28 -0.82 20.49 6.83
C LYS A 28 -0.12 20.92 5.55
N LEU A 29 0.04 22.22 5.39
CA LEU A 29 0.78 22.83 4.29
C LEU A 29 2.17 23.24 4.76
N ARG A 30 3.19 23.03 3.91
CA ARG A 30 4.51 23.64 4.12
C ARG A 30 4.46 25.10 3.74
N GLU A 31 5.47 25.84 4.10
CA GLU A 31 5.64 27.23 3.68
C GLU A 31 5.61 27.33 2.15
N GLY A 32 4.77 28.21 1.62
CA GLY A 32 4.57 28.41 0.18
C GLY A 32 3.66 27.37 -0.51
N GLU A 33 3.18 26.32 0.19
CA GLU A 33 2.21 25.35 -0.37
C GLU A 33 0.77 25.86 -0.18
N THR A 34 -0.10 25.54 -1.16
CA THR A 34 -1.55 25.69 -1.05
C THR A 34 -2.24 24.35 -1.30
N TYR A 35 -3.49 24.22 -0.84
CA TYR A 35 -4.27 23.00 -1.10
C TYR A 35 -4.58 22.81 -2.58
N GLU A 36 -4.73 23.91 -3.31
CA GLU A 36 -4.96 23.95 -4.76
C GLU A 36 -3.73 23.41 -5.50
N MET A 37 -2.51 23.81 -5.11
CA MET A 37 -1.26 23.27 -5.67
C MET A 37 -1.14 21.74 -5.43
N ILE A 38 -1.51 21.27 -4.24
CA ILE A 38 -1.51 19.83 -3.96
C ILE A 38 -2.58 19.13 -4.80
N TYR A 39 -3.76 19.74 -4.96
CA TYR A 39 -4.82 19.19 -5.80
C TYR A 39 -4.36 19.04 -7.25
N ASP A 40 -3.80 20.10 -7.83
CA ASP A 40 -3.30 20.10 -9.20
C ASP A 40 -2.20 19.06 -9.39
N LYS A 41 -1.26 18.95 -8.43
CA LYS A 41 -0.22 17.93 -8.46
C LYS A 41 -0.78 16.50 -8.42
N VAL A 42 -1.81 16.24 -7.61
CA VAL A 42 -2.43 14.92 -7.52
C VAL A 42 -3.15 14.55 -8.80
N TYR A 43 -3.93 15.47 -9.36
CA TYR A 43 -4.79 15.18 -10.52
C TYR A 43 -4.11 15.38 -11.88
N SER A 44 -2.97 16.08 -11.95
CA SER A 44 -2.11 16.12 -13.14
C SER A 44 -1.13 14.95 -13.23
N ALA A 45 -0.95 14.19 -12.15
CA ALA A 45 -0.02 13.06 -12.14
C ALA A 45 -0.48 11.98 -13.12
N THR A 46 0.45 11.53 -13.96
CA THR A 46 0.21 10.47 -14.95
C THR A 46 0.53 9.08 -14.42
N ASN A 47 1.43 9.00 -13.44
CA ASN A 47 1.97 7.75 -12.93
C ASN A 47 2.14 7.79 -11.40
N CYS A 48 2.03 6.63 -10.76
CA CYS A 48 2.32 6.44 -9.34
C CYS A 48 3.81 6.67 -9.05
N GLU A 49 4.14 7.56 -8.13
CA GLU A 49 5.53 7.90 -7.75
C GLU A 49 6.31 6.75 -7.09
N LEU A 50 5.66 5.63 -6.74
CA LEU A 50 6.32 4.50 -6.11
C LEU A 50 6.51 3.29 -7.03
N CYS A 51 5.49 2.90 -7.80
CA CYS A 51 5.53 1.72 -8.67
C CYS A 51 5.47 2.05 -10.15
N ASN A 52 5.42 3.32 -10.50
CA ASN A 52 5.32 3.83 -11.87
C ASN A 52 4.09 3.35 -12.67
N LEU A 53 3.07 2.81 -11.99
CA LEU A 53 1.81 2.41 -12.63
C LEU A 53 1.08 3.64 -13.20
N SER A 54 0.66 3.57 -14.45
CA SER A 54 -0.10 4.64 -15.09
C SER A 54 -1.48 4.83 -14.47
N PHE A 55 -1.92 6.09 -14.33
CA PHE A 55 -3.25 6.45 -13.85
C PHE A 55 -4.34 6.48 -14.93
N LYS A 56 -4.06 6.02 -16.16
CA LYS A 56 -5.10 5.95 -17.23
C LYS A 56 -6.37 5.21 -16.76
N ASN A 57 -6.20 4.12 -16.02
CA ASN A 57 -7.29 3.29 -15.50
C ASN A 57 -7.33 3.22 -13.96
N ASN A 58 -6.61 4.11 -13.28
CA ASN A 58 -6.51 4.11 -11.83
C ASN A 58 -6.61 5.55 -11.31
N THR A 59 -7.28 5.73 -10.18
CA THR A 59 -7.37 7.04 -9.54
C THR A 59 -6.10 7.33 -8.74
N PRO A 60 -5.46 8.50 -8.93
CA PRO A 60 -4.37 8.93 -8.08
C PRO A 60 -4.87 9.21 -6.66
N GLU A 61 -4.09 8.83 -5.67
CA GLU A 61 -4.36 9.11 -4.26
C GLU A 61 -3.27 10.01 -3.66
N MET A 62 -3.70 11.01 -2.92
CA MET A 62 -2.82 11.86 -2.13
C MET A 62 -2.33 11.06 -0.90
N ASP A 63 -1.01 10.91 -0.78
CA ASP A 63 -0.35 10.32 0.38
C ASP A 63 0.27 11.41 1.26
N HIS A 64 0.17 11.25 2.58
CA HIS A 64 0.73 12.16 3.57
C HIS A 64 1.44 11.40 4.68
N ASP A 65 2.35 12.05 5.33
CA ASP A 65 3.03 11.48 6.50
C ASP A 65 2.11 11.53 7.73
N HIS A 66 1.89 10.38 8.35
CA HIS A 66 0.94 10.25 9.47
C HIS A 66 1.42 10.87 10.79
N ASN A 67 2.71 11.17 10.92
CA ASN A 67 3.26 11.80 12.12
C ASN A 67 3.21 13.34 11.99
N THR A 68 3.51 13.84 10.80
CA THR A 68 3.62 15.27 10.54
C THR A 68 2.40 15.86 9.85
N ASN A 69 1.60 15.02 9.19
CA ASN A 69 0.46 15.36 8.33
C ASN A 69 0.79 16.20 7.08
N TYR A 70 2.06 16.28 6.67
CA TYR A 70 2.43 16.93 5.42
C TYR A 70 2.23 16.02 4.21
N PHE A 71 1.84 16.61 3.06
CA PHE A 71 1.81 15.92 1.78
C PHE A 71 3.17 15.28 1.47
N ARG A 72 3.16 14.07 0.92
CA ARG A 72 4.37 13.30 0.66
C ARG A 72 4.50 12.89 -0.80
N LYS A 73 3.50 12.18 -1.34
CA LYS A 73 3.56 11.59 -2.70
C LYS A 73 2.17 11.45 -3.33
N VAL A 74 2.17 11.26 -4.65
CA VAL A 74 1.00 10.81 -5.40
C VAL A 74 1.14 9.32 -5.69
N LEU A 75 0.25 8.51 -5.14
CA LEU A 75 0.34 7.05 -5.18
C LEU A 75 -0.91 6.42 -5.79
N CYS A 76 -0.77 5.23 -6.36
CA CYS A 76 -1.92 4.39 -6.65
C CYS A 76 -2.46 3.78 -5.34
N ARG A 77 -3.72 3.39 -5.34
CA ARG A 77 -4.41 2.82 -4.17
C ARG A 77 -3.64 1.66 -3.51
N SER A 78 -3.05 0.79 -4.32
CA SER A 78 -2.27 -0.36 -3.80
C SER A 78 -1.01 0.08 -3.07
N CYS A 79 -0.27 1.05 -3.62
CA CYS A 79 0.94 1.60 -3.01
C CYS A 79 0.59 2.41 -1.76
N ASN A 80 -0.43 3.26 -1.82
CA ASN A 80 -0.88 4.04 -0.68
C ASN A 80 -1.31 3.13 0.48
N ALA A 81 -2.14 2.11 0.22
CA ALA A 81 -2.54 1.13 1.23
C ALA A 81 -1.35 0.31 1.78
N ALA A 82 -0.34 0.01 0.96
CA ALA A 82 0.85 -0.70 1.42
C ALA A 82 1.74 0.19 2.30
N TYR A 83 1.86 1.46 1.97
CA TYR A 83 2.63 2.44 2.73
C TYR A 83 2.05 2.67 4.13
N LEU A 84 0.71 2.77 4.22
CA LEU A 84 -0.02 2.91 5.48
C LEU A 84 0.13 1.71 6.41
N ARG A 85 0.21 0.52 5.84
CA ARG A 85 0.24 -0.73 6.62
C ARG A 85 1.63 -1.09 7.13
N GLY A 86 2.68 -0.43 6.62
CA GLY A 86 4.06 -0.84 6.86
C GLY A 86 4.33 -2.28 6.41
N PRO A 87 5.46 -2.88 6.75
CA PRO A 87 5.70 -4.28 6.49
C PRO A 87 4.64 -5.11 7.21
N LYS A 88 3.86 -5.88 6.44
CA LYS A 88 2.80 -6.72 7.00
C LYS A 88 3.39 -7.66 8.06
N LYS A 89 3.00 -7.44 9.32
CA LYS A 89 3.38 -8.30 10.45
C LYS A 89 2.83 -9.72 10.25
N ALA A 90 3.48 -10.69 10.88
CA ALA A 90 2.90 -12.03 11.02
C ALA A 90 1.58 -11.96 11.81
N TYR A 91 0.66 -12.90 11.56
CA TYR A 91 -0.56 -13.00 12.37
C TYR A 91 -0.20 -13.24 13.83
N SER A 92 -1.04 -12.76 14.76
CA SER A 92 -0.82 -12.90 16.22
C SER A 92 -0.65 -14.34 16.69
N ASN A 93 -1.31 -15.29 16.01
CA ASN A 93 -1.19 -16.72 16.29
C ASN A 93 0.00 -17.41 15.59
N ASN A 94 0.84 -16.66 14.87
CA ASN A 94 2.00 -17.21 14.19
C ASN A 94 3.19 -17.34 15.15
N LYS A 95 3.40 -18.52 15.70
CA LYS A 95 4.45 -18.84 16.66
C LYS A 95 5.89 -18.63 16.14
N SER A 96 6.10 -18.60 14.80
CA SER A 96 7.43 -18.29 14.25
C SER A 96 7.80 -16.81 14.39
N GLY A 97 6.81 -15.92 14.55
CA GLY A 97 6.98 -14.47 14.53
C GLY A 97 7.27 -13.89 13.14
N HIS A 98 7.34 -14.71 12.09
CA HIS A 98 7.66 -14.28 10.74
C HIS A 98 6.55 -14.64 9.75
N ARG A 99 6.11 -13.65 8.95
CA ARG A 99 5.17 -13.90 7.87
C ARG A 99 5.75 -14.91 6.85
N HIS A 100 4.89 -15.79 6.32
CA HIS A 100 5.21 -16.87 5.40
C HIS A 100 6.08 -18.00 6.01
N ILE A 101 6.31 -17.98 7.32
CA ILE A 101 6.95 -19.06 8.05
C ILE A 101 5.96 -19.57 9.08
N GLY A 102 5.62 -20.83 9.03
CA GLY A 102 4.87 -21.56 10.08
C GLY A 102 5.85 -22.32 10.99
N TYR A 103 5.48 -22.53 12.26
CA TYR A 103 6.18 -23.44 13.16
C TYR A 103 5.28 -24.60 13.55
N ARG A 104 5.76 -25.82 13.38
CA ARG A 104 5.09 -27.06 13.73
C ARG A 104 5.68 -27.62 15.03
N GLU A 105 5.06 -27.28 16.16
CA GLU A 105 5.55 -27.70 17.50
C GLU A 105 5.68 -29.21 17.66
N THR A 106 4.69 -29.96 17.18
CA THR A 106 4.68 -31.43 17.29
C THR A 106 5.85 -32.14 16.61
N ARG A 107 6.49 -31.47 15.65
CA ARG A 107 7.58 -32.00 14.84
C ARG A 107 8.86 -31.18 14.91
N GLY A 108 8.85 -30.04 15.61
CA GLY A 108 10.01 -29.19 15.85
C GLY A 108 10.62 -28.57 14.58
N TYR A 109 9.81 -28.25 13.56
CA TYR A 109 10.34 -27.64 12.35
C TYR A 109 9.55 -26.41 11.88
N TYR A 110 10.20 -25.61 11.06
CA TYR A 110 9.65 -24.44 10.38
C TYR A 110 9.25 -24.81 8.96
N THR A 111 8.06 -24.37 8.54
CA THR A 111 7.61 -24.48 7.14
C THR A 111 7.62 -23.12 6.49
N VAL A 112 8.17 -23.02 5.28
CA VAL A 112 8.16 -21.77 4.49
C VAL A 112 7.38 -21.99 3.20
N GLY A 113 6.45 -21.07 2.90
CA GLY A 113 5.69 -21.12 1.67
C GLY A 113 4.87 -19.85 1.48
N LYS A 114 4.62 -19.46 0.24
CA LYS A 114 3.77 -18.32 -0.10
C LYS A 114 2.70 -18.74 -1.09
N ARG A 115 1.45 -18.38 -0.82
CA ARG A 115 0.35 -18.58 -1.76
C ARG A 115 0.32 -17.45 -2.78
N VAL A 116 0.32 -17.80 -4.07
CA VAL A 116 0.18 -16.90 -5.20
C VAL A 116 -0.85 -17.51 -6.13
N ASN A 117 -1.87 -16.76 -6.51
CA ASN A 117 -2.97 -17.21 -7.38
C ASN A 117 -3.54 -18.59 -6.98
N GLY A 118 -3.81 -18.77 -5.68
CA GLY A 118 -4.36 -20.01 -5.12
C GLY A 118 -3.35 -21.14 -4.90
N LYS A 119 -2.16 -21.10 -5.49
CA LYS A 119 -1.13 -22.15 -5.37
C LYS A 119 -0.08 -21.78 -4.31
N VAL A 120 0.34 -22.77 -3.52
CA VAL A 120 1.47 -22.59 -2.59
C VAL A 120 2.77 -22.80 -3.35
N LEU A 121 3.62 -21.78 -3.36
CA LEU A 121 4.93 -21.82 -4.00
C LEU A 121 6.03 -22.00 -2.96
N GLY A 122 7.03 -22.80 -3.30
CA GLY A 122 8.27 -22.96 -2.53
C GLY A 122 8.04 -23.53 -1.13
N SER A 123 7.10 -24.46 -0.95
CA SER A 123 6.92 -25.12 0.34
C SER A 123 8.15 -25.96 0.70
N ARG A 124 8.83 -25.58 1.78
CA ARG A 124 10.01 -26.28 2.33
C ARG A 124 9.97 -26.28 3.85
N GLU A 125 10.62 -27.30 4.43
CA GLU A 125 10.76 -27.51 5.86
C GLU A 125 12.19 -27.30 6.32
N PHE A 126 12.37 -26.71 7.49
CA PHE A 126 13.67 -26.38 8.08
C PHE A 126 13.63 -26.67 9.58
N ARG A 127 14.68 -27.28 10.11
CA ARG A 127 14.85 -27.42 11.55
C ARG A 127 15.34 -26.13 12.20
N ASN A 128 16.14 -25.36 11.48
CA ASN A 128 16.69 -24.10 11.94
C ASN A 128 15.83 -22.92 11.47
N LYS A 129 15.52 -21.99 12.39
CA LYS A 129 14.75 -20.78 12.11
C LYS A 129 15.47 -19.83 11.16
N ILE A 130 16.79 -19.72 11.26
CA ILE A 130 17.59 -18.82 10.40
C ILE A 130 17.53 -19.31 8.96
N ASP A 131 17.67 -20.60 8.71
CA ASP A 131 17.59 -21.19 7.36
C ASP A 131 16.21 -20.95 6.74
N ALA A 132 15.16 -21.10 7.55
CA ALA A 132 13.79 -20.79 7.13
C ALA A 132 13.63 -19.30 6.74
N ILE A 133 14.25 -18.40 7.49
CA ILE A 133 14.23 -16.94 7.21
C ILE A 133 15.00 -16.66 5.90
N CYS A 134 16.20 -17.19 5.73
CA CYS A 134 17.01 -17.03 4.52
C CYS A 134 16.26 -17.54 3.29
N TYR A 135 15.69 -18.74 3.38
CA TYR A 135 14.91 -19.31 2.28
C TYR A 135 13.67 -18.49 1.94
N LYS A 136 12.99 -17.95 2.96
CA LYS A 136 11.84 -17.03 2.74
C LYS A 136 12.22 -15.85 1.86
N TYR A 137 13.35 -15.20 2.11
CA TYR A 137 13.79 -14.05 1.31
C TYR A 137 14.13 -14.45 -0.12
N ILE A 138 14.85 -15.56 -0.31
CA ILE A 138 15.14 -16.10 -1.65
C ILE A 138 13.85 -16.43 -2.41
N LEU A 139 12.89 -17.07 -1.75
CA LEU A 139 11.58 -17.37 -2.33
C LEU A 139 10.82 -16.11 -2.74
N LEU A 140 10.80 -15.08 -1.89
CA LEU A 140 10.12 -13.83 -2.19
C LEU A 140 10.75 -13.08 -3.36
N LEU A 141 12.07 -13.09 -3.48
CA LEU A 141 12.80 -12.52 -4.63
C LEU A 141 12.47 -13.26 -5.93
N LYS A 142 12.48 -14.60 -5.91
CA LYS A 142 12.11 -15.43 -7.08
C LYS A 142 10.64 -15.19 -7.51
N ILE A 143 9.73 -15.06 -6.55
CA ILE A 143 8.33 -14.76 -6.84
C ILE A 143 8.19 -13.35 -7.43
N LYS A 144 8.91 -12.37 -6.87
CA LYS A 144 8.89 -11.00 -7.37
C LYS A 144 9.37 -10.96 -8.84
N SER A 145 10.50 -11.56 -9.16
CA SER A 145 11.05 -11.59 -10.53
C SER A 145 10.14 -12.29 -11.54
N LYS A 146 9.36 -13.30 -11.11
CA LYS A 146 8.52 -14.09 -12.03
C LYS A 146 7.11 -13.50 -12.24
N TYR A 147 6.56 -12.77 -11.28
CA TYR A 147 5.13 -12.39 -11.30
C TYR A 147 4.88 -10.88 -11.26
N TYR A 148 5.91 -10.06 -11.12
CA TYR A 148 5.77 -8.61 -10.93
C TYR A 148 6.70 -7.77 -11.82
N TYR A 149 7.34 -8.39 -12.85
CA TYR A 149 8.08 -7.71 -13.92
C TYR A 149 7.58 -8.18 -15.28
#